data_dc9e9a7b684deeca5645e02c9c47534c
#
_entry.id   dc9e9a7b684deeca5645e02c9c47534c
#
_cell.length_a   1.000
_cell.length_b   1.000
_cell.length_c   1.000
_cell.angle_alpha   90.00
_cell.angle_beta   90.00
_cell.angle_gamma   90.00
#
_symmetry.space_group_name_H-M   'P 1'
#
loop_
_entity.id
_entity.type
_entity.pdbx_description
1 polymer ?
#
loop_
_entity_poly.entity_id
_entity_poly.type
_entity_poly.pdbx_seq_one_letter_code
_entity_poly.pdbx_strand_id
1 'polypeptide(L)'
;MPTAPAPTARPTLTVEIWSDLICPWCWIGKRRFDEALAAFAHADRVDVALRAYRLMPGQPVEPVEAMLAGKYRMSPAQVDQMLRQVTDAAASVGLRYDLPGTLVGDTLDGHRLVKLAEATGRAHALTERLYRAYFCEHGSLFDHAELADFAVDAGLERSAVEAVLRSDAYRDEVDADIERAAQIGGRGVPLFVFGGRYAVSGAQPADVFAQALDQAWRDGVVEPAGGDAAACGPDGCELPGRA
;
A
#
# COMPACT_ATOMS: atom_id res chain seq x y z
N MET A 1 36.13 19.83 24.38
CA MET A 1 35.89 18.84 23.32
C MET A 1 34.64 19.29 22.60
N PRO A 2 34.69 19.73 21.34
CA PRO A 2 33.48 20.07 20.59
C PRO A 2 32.72 18.76 20.27
N THR A 3 31.47 18.67 20.70
CA THR A 3 30.52 17.61 20.32
C THR A 3 30.30 17.68 18.81
N ALA A 4 30.54 16.56 18.12
CA ALA A 4 30.19 16.42 16.72
C ALA A 4 28.68 16.69 16.51
N PRO A 5 28.29 17.46 15.47
CA PRO A 5 26.87 17.66 15.19
C PRO A 5 26.21 16.31 14.91
N ALA A 6 25.03 16.11 15.49
CA ALA A 6 24.21 14.93 15.23
C ALA A 6 23.95 14.84 13.70
N PRO A 7 23.99 13.63 13.10
CA PRO A 7 23.71 13.49 11.69
C PRO A 7 22.29 14.01 11.42
N THR A 8 22.19 15.04 10.61
CA THR A 8 20.90 15.54 10.11
C THR A 8 20.23 14.41 9.36
N ALA A 9 19.06 13.99 9.85
CA ALA A 9 18.27 12.96 9.18
C ALA A 9 18.06 13.38 7.72
N ARG A 10 18.44 12.49 6.78
CA ARG A 10 18.22 12.75 5.36
C ARG A 10 16.73 12.89 5.12
N PRO A 11 16.27 13.88 4.36
CA PRO A 11 14.87 14.03 4.05
C PRO A 11 14.38 12.78 3.32
N THR A 12 13.22 12.25 3.72
CA THR A 12 12.58 11.06 3.14
C THR A 12 11.23 11.44 2.56
N LEU A 13 10.87 10.82 1.44
CA LEU A 13 9.54 10.93 0.85
C LEU A 13 8.71 9.73 1.31
N THR A 14 7.62 9.95 2.00
CA THR A 14 6.66 8.88 2.32
C THR A 14 5.66 8.72 1.19
N VAL A 15 5.48 7.47 0.74
CA VAL A 15 4.40 7.08 -0.17
C VAL A 15 3.45 6.14 0.56
N GLU A 16 2.21 6.56 0.76
CA GLU A 16 1.17 5.74 1.37
C GLU A 16 0.36 5.03 0.28
N ILE A 17 0.15 3.72 0.42
CA ILE A 17 -0.57 2.89 -0.57
C ILE A 17 -1.76 2.22 0.11
N TRP A 18 -2.97 2.71 -0.16
CA TRP A 18 -4.20 2.00 0.23
C TRP A 18 -4.51 0.91 -0.77
N SER A 19 -4.74 -0.28 -0.24
CA SER A 19 -5.04 -1.47 -1.04
C SER A 19 -5.95 -2.43 -0.30
N ASP A 20 -6.67 -3.26 -1.07
CA ASP A 20 -7.36 -4.43 -0.54
C ASP A 20 -6.71 -5.71 -1.06
N LEU A 21 -6.63 -6.72 -0.22
CA LEU A 21 -5.96 -7.99 -0.48
C LEU A 21 -6.66 -8.84 -1.57
N ILE A 22 -7.95 -8.55 -1.85
CA ILE A 22 -8.72 -9.19 -2.93
C ILE A 22 -8.90 -8.31 -4.16
N CYS A 23 -8.31 -7.10 -4.18
CA CYS A 23 -8.39 -6.21 -5.33
C CYS A 23 -7.30 -6.54 -6.35
N PRO A 24 -7.64 -7.08 -7.53
CA PRO A 24 -6.61 -7.47 -8.50
C PRO A 24 -5.82 -6.27 -9.03
N TRP A 25 -6.45 -5.11 -9.13
CA TRP A 25 -5.79 -3.88 -9.55
C TRP A 25 -4.80 -3.35 -8.51
N CYS A 26 -4.93 -3.74 -7.23
CA CYS A 26 -4.00 -3.32 -6.20
C CYS A 26 -2.61 -3.92 -6.41
N TRP A 27 -2.52 -5.20 -6.71
CA TRP A 27 -1.22 -5.84 -6.97
C TRP A 27 -0.62 -5.39 -8.31
N ILE A 28 -1.44 -5.25 -9.37
CA ILE A 28 -1.02 -4.68 -10.65
C ILE A 28 -0.46 -3.27 -10.47
N GLY A 29 -1.21 -2.40 -9.74
CA GLY A 29 -0.78 -1.04 -9.45
C GLY A 29 0.52 -0.99 -8.66
N LYS A 30 0.65 -1.87 -7.66
CA LYS A 30 1.88 -2.00 -6.87
C LYS A 30 3.08 -2.38 -7.76
N ARG A 31 2.95 -3.34 -8.70
CA ARG A 31 4.02 -3.70 -9.64
C ARG A 31 4.47 -2.53 -10.49
N ARG A 32 3.52 -1.74 -11.01
CA ARG A 32 3.83 -0.54 -11.81
C ARG A 32 4.49 0.56 -10.99
N PHE A 33 4.04 0.74 -9.75
CA PHE A 33 4.70 1.64 -8.80
C PHE A 33 6.11 1.15 -8.46
N ASP A 34 6.30 -0.14 -8.18
CA ASP A 34 7.60 -0.72 -7.85
C ASP A 34 8.60 -0.55 -9.02
N GLU A 35 8.13 -0.67 -10.28
CA GLU A 35 8.92 -0.38 -11.48
C GLU A 35 9.37 1.09 -11.52
N ALA A 36 8.45 2.03 -11.30
CA ALA A 36 8.76 3.46 -11.25
C ALA A 36 9.72 3.78 -10.09
N LEU A 37 9.49 3.21 -8.92
CA LEU A 37 10.34 3.42 -7.75
C LEU A 37 11.76 2.88 -7.97
N ALA A 38 11.90 1.71 -8.59
CA ALA A 38 13.22 1.12 -8.89
C ALA A 38 14.05 1.99 -9.85
N ALA A 39 13.39 2.75 -10.74
CA ALA A 39 14.03 3.68 -11.66
C ALA A 39 14.25 5.10 -11.07
N PHE A 40 13.68 5.38 -9.88
CA PHE A 40 13.75 6.69 -9.27
C PHE A 40 15.12 6.97 -8.64
N ALA A 41 15.71 8.13 -8.95
CA ALA A 41 17.07 8.46 -8.52
C ALA A 41 17.28 8.50 -6.99
N HIS A 42 16.19 8.65 -6.22
CA HIS A 42 16.19 8.74 -4.76
C HIS A 42 15.39 7.61 -4.11
N ALA A 43 15.33 6.43 -4.75
CA ALA A 43 14.55 5.28 -4.27
C ALA A 43 14.91 4.86 -2.83
N ASP A 44 16.20 4.99 -2.45
CA ASP A 44 16.72 4.72 -1.10
C ASP A 44 16.23 5.71 -0.03
N ARG A 45 15.54 6.76 -0.45
CA ARG A 45 14.97 7.81 0.42
C ARG A 45 13.45 7.87 0.35
N VAL A 46 12.83 6.85 -0.22
CA VAL A 46 11.36 6.68 -0.25
C VAL A 46 10.96 5.65 0.78
N ASP A 47 10.10 6.06 1.71
CA ASP A 47 9.44 5.16 2.66
C ASP A 47 8.05 4.81 2.15
N VAL A 48 7.76 3.52 2.00
CA VAL A 48 6.49 3.04 1.47
C VAL A 48 5.66 2.44 2.59
N ALA A 49 4.57 3.12 2.96
CA ALA A 49 3.63 2.70 3.99
C ALA A 49 2.38 2.04 3.36
N LEU A 50 2.13 0.78 3.71
CA LEU A 50 0.93 0.07 3.29
C LEU A 50 -0.25 0.46 4.20
N ARG A 51 -1.40 0.75 3.58
CA ARG A 51 -2.64 1.13 4.26
C ARG A 51 -3.76 0.19 3.89
N ALA A 52 -4.55 -0.19 4.90
CA ALA A 52 -5.69 -1.06 4.70
C ALA A 52 -6.85 -0.34 3.98
N TYR A 53 -7.52 -1.08 3.10
CA TYR A 53 -8.82 -0.73 2.55
C TYR A 53 -9.64 -2.00 2.38
N ARG A 54 -10.95 -1.93 2.61
CA ARG A 54 -11.84 -3.09 2.49
C ARG A 54 -12.95 -2.80 1.49
N LEU A 55 -12.94 -3.52 0.37
CA LEU A 55 -13.95 -3.38 -0.69
C LEU A 55 -15.30 -4.00 -0.31
N MET A 56 -15.26 -4.99 0.61
CA MET A 56 -16.42 -5.81 0.96
C MET A 56 -16.56 -5.97 2.49
N PRO A 57 -16.63 -4.86 3.28
CA PRO A 57 -16.72 -4.95 4.72
C PRO A 57 -18.00 -5.66 5.17
N GLY A 58 -17.87 -6.68 6.01
CA GLY A 58 -18.98 -7.46 6.55
C GLY A 58 -19.70 -8.36 5.54
N GLN A 59 -19.20 -8.49 4.32
CA GLN A 59 -19.80 -9.37 3.32
C GLN A 59 -19.46 -10.84 3.59
N PRO A 60 -20.42 -11.77 3.40
CA PRO A 60 -20.15 -13.19 3.47
C PRO A 60 -19.19 -13.62 2.35
N VAL A 61 -18.51 -14.74 2.59
CA VAL A 61 -17.62 -15.34 1.59
C VAL A 61 -18.44 -16.00 0.50
N GLU A 62 -18.16 -15.63 -0.76
CA GLU A 62 -18.81 -16.21 -1.93
C GLU A 62 -17.85 -16.30 -3.13
N PRO A 63 -18.13 -17.13 -4.16
CA PRO A 63 -17.34 -17.15 -5.39
C PRO A 63 -17.37 -15.80 -6.11
N VAL A 64 -16.21 -15.40 -6.69
CA VAL A 64 -16.08 -14.13 -7.41
C VAL A 64 -17.09 -14.00 -8.55
N GLU A 65 -17.39 -15.10 -9.24
CA GLU A 65 -18.39 -15.12 -10.33
C GLU A 65 -19.79 -14.81 -9.82
N ALA A 66 -20.16 -15.34 -8.66
CA ALA A 66 -21.47 -15.09 -8.04
C ALA A 66 -21.58 -13.61 -7.63
N MET A 67 -20.55 -13.07 -7.00
CA MET A 67 -20.48 -11.66 -6.64
C MET A 67 -20.60 -10.75 -7.87
N LEU A 68 -19.82 -11.01 -8.94
CA LEU A 68 -19.85 -10.21 -10.16
C LEU A 68 -21.22 -10.28 -10.86
N ALA A 69 -21.79 -11.47 -10.97
CA ALA A 69 -23.12 -11.65 -11.54
C ALA A 69 -24.19 -10.93 -10.73
N GLY A 70 -24.16 -11.03 -9.40
CA GLY A 70 -25.15 -10.41 -8.50
C GLY A 70 -25.00 -8.89 -8.42
N LYS A 71 -23.80 -8.39 -8.06
CA LYS A 71 -23.54 -6.97 -7.80
C LYS A 71 -23.61 -6.11 -9.06
N TYR A 72 -23.09 -6.62 -10.19
CA TYR A 72 -23.02 -5.87 -11.45
C TYR A 72 -24.02 -6.35 -12.51
N ARG A 73 -24.88 -7.34 -12.18
CA ARG A 73 -25.89 -7.92 -13.09
C ARG A 73 -25.27 -8.43 -14.40
N MET A 74 -24.08 -9.02 -14.30
CA MET A 74 -23.33 -9.52 -15.46
C MET A 74 -23.82 -10.93 -15.84
N SER A 75 -23.87 -11.19 -17.15
CA SER A 75 -24.02 -12.55 -17.65
C SER A 75 -22.71 -13.35 -17.45
N PRO A 76 -22.77 -14.70 -17.45
CA PRO A 76 -21.57 -15.52 -17.31
C PRO A 76 -20.47 -15.16 -18.34
N ALA A 77 -20.86 -14.89 -19.59
CA ALA A 77 -19.91 -14.50 -20.63
C ALA A 77 -19.22 -13.14 -20.35
N GLN A 78 -19.94 -12.20 -19.74
CA GLN A 78 -19.38 -10.90 -19.32
C GLN A 78 -18.43 -11.06 -18.13
N VAL A 79 -18.78 -11.93 -17.16
CA VAL A 79 -17.91 -12.28 -16.04
C VAL A 79 -16.60 -12.87 -16.57
N ASP A 80 -16.68 -13.89 -17.43
CA ASP A 80 -15.50 -14.50 -18.03
C ASP A 80 -14.64 -13.50 -18.80
N GLN A 81 -15.26 -12.59 -19.55
CA GLN A 81 -14.55 -11.54 -20.26
C GLN A 81 -13.84 -10.60 -19.31
N MET A 82 -14.47 -10.18 -18.20
CA MET A 82 -13.87 -9.32 -17.19
C MET A 82 -12.68 -10.00 -16.51
N LEU A 83 -12.83 -11.27 -16.10
CA LEU A 83 -11.74 -12.02 -15.47
C LEU A 83 -10.55 -12.18 -16.41
N ARG A 84 -10.78 -12.46 -17.72
CA ARG A 84 -9.70 -12.49 -18.72
C ARG A 84 -9.01 -11.15 -18.88
N GLN A 85 -9.75 -10.05 -18.99
CA GLN A 85 -9.15 -8.71 -19.11
C GLN A 85 -8.23 -8.36 -17.93
N VAL A 86 -8.64 -8.72 -16.71
CA VAL A 86 -7.83 -8.51 -15.52
C VAL A 86 -6.60 -9.42 -15.52
N THR A 87 -6.75 -10.68 -15.93
CA THR A 87 -5.63 -11.63 -16.05
C THR A 87 -4.60 -11.15 -17.10
N ASP A 88 -5.06 -10.65 -18.25
CA ASP A 88 -4.18 -10.08 -19.29
C ASP A 88 -3.44 -8.84 -18.78
N ALA A 89 -4.13 -7.97 -18.03
CA ALA A 89 -3.51 -6.81 -17.40
C ALA A 89 -2.44 -7.23 -16.37
N ALA A 90 -2.70 -8.27 -15.57
CA ALA A 90 -1.74 -8.83 -14.63
C ALA A 90 -0.51 -9.42 -15.36
N ALA A 91 -0.73 -10.15 -16.45
CA ALA A 91 0.34 -10.69 -17.28
C ALA A 91 1.28 -9.61 -17.85
N SER A 92 0.73 -8.43 -18.18
CA SER A 92 1.53 -7.29 -18.68
C SER A 92 2.56 -6.75 -17.68
N VAL A 93 2.41 -7.08 -16.38
CA VAL A 93 3.34 -6.72 -15.30
C VAL A 93 4.02 -7.94 -14.66
N GLY A 94 4.04 -9.07 -15.36
CA GLY A 94 4.70 -10.31 -14.93
C GLY A 94 3.96 -11.12 -13.86
N LEU A 95 2.68 -10.84 -13.59
CA LEU A 95 1.85 -11.58 -12.66
C LEU A 95 1.06 -12.68 -13.39
N ARG A 96 0.93 -13.84 -12.78
CA ARG A 96 0.19 -14.99 -13.33
C ARG A 96 -1.05 -15.26 -12.48
N TYR A 97 -2.14 -14.53 -12.78
CA TYR A 97 -3.40 -14.70 -12.08
C TYR A 97 -4.16 -15.94 -12.56
N ASP A 98 -4.77 -16.61 -11.60
CA ASP A 98 -5.78 -17.66 -11.80
C ASP A 98 -7.02 -17.25 -11.00
N LEU A 99 -7.94 -16.51 -11.63
CA LEU A 99 -9.07 -15.87 -10.96
C LEU A 99 -10.35 -16.71 -10.90
N PRO A 100 -10.67 -17.58 -11.89
CA PRO A 100 -11.90 -18.35 -11.84
C PRO A 100 -11.96 -19.22 -10.58
N GLY A 101 -13.09 -19.16 -9.85
CA GLY A 101 -13.31 -19.92 -8.62
C GLY A 101 -12.66 -19.32 -7.36
N THR A 102 -12.00 -18.17 -7.44
CA THR A 102 -11.53 -17.48 -6.23
C THR A 102 -12.71 -17.01 -5.38
N LEU A 103 -12.52 -16.95 -4.07
CA LEU A 103 -13.52 -16.48 -3.13
C LEU A 103 -13.34 -14.99 -2.86
N VAL A 104 -14.43 -14.26 -2.67
CA VAL A 104 -14.44 -12.88 -2.21
C VAL A 104 -15.17 -12.76 -0.88
N GLY A 105 -14.85 -11.75 -0.09
CA GLY A 105 -15.44 -11.52 1.23
C GLY A 105 -14.73 -10.38 1.97
N ASP A 106 -14.95 -10.31 3.27
CA ASP A 106 -14.32 -9.31 4.13
C ASP A 106 -12.86 -9.65 4.44
N THR A 107 -11.94 -8.77 4.08
CA THR A 107 -10.49 -8.96 4.22
C THR A 107 -9.92 -8.44 5.54
N LEU A 108 -10.77 -8.15 6.53
CA LEU A 108 -10.36 -7.59 7.82
C LEU A 108 -9.20 -8.34 8.47
N ASP A 109 -9.30 -9.65 8.59
CA ASP A 109 -8.31 -10.46 9.32
C ASP A 109 -6.94 -10.48 8.59
N GLY A 110 -6.94 -10.51 7.25
CA GLY A 110 -5.72 -10.35 6.47
C GLY A 110 -5.05 -9.00 6.73
N HIS A 111 -5.81 -7.91 6.74
CA HIS A 111 -5.28 -6.57 7.05
C HIS A 111 -4.78 -6.44 8.48
N ARG A 112 -5.44 -7.05 9.46
CA ARG A 112 -4.96 -7.10 10.86
C ARG A 112 -3.61 -7.80 10.98
N LEU A 113 -3.39 -8.86 10.20
CA LEU A 113 -2.08 -9.52 10.14
C LEU A 113 -1.02 -8.66 9.44
N VAL A 114 -1.40 -7.88 8.42
CA VAL A 114 -0.48 -6.89 7.81
C VAL A 114 -0.07 -5.84 8.84
N LYS A 115 -0.98 -5.37 9.70
CA LYS A 115 -0.67 -4.46 10.81
C LYS A 115 0.27 -5.10 11.85
N LEU A 116 0.05 -6.35 12.22
CA LEU A 116 1.02 -7.10 13.05
C LEU A 116 2.41 -7.14 12.39
N ALA A 117 2.46 -7.36 11.08
CA ALA A 117 3.69 -7.46 10.32
C ALA A 117 4.46 -6.13 10.21
N GLU A 118 3.78 -4.98 10.31
CA GLU A 118 4.42 -3.65 10.31
C GLU A 118 5.44 -3.53 11.46
N ALA A 119 5.09 -3.99 12.67
CA ALA A 119 5.95 -3.93 13.85
C ALA A 119 7.26 -4.72 13.71
N THR A 120 7.31 -5.67 12.77
CA THR A 120 8.49 -6.52 12.51
C THR A 120 9.16 -6.23 11.16
N GLY A 121 8.70 -5.20 10.43
CA GLY A 121 9.20 -4.87 9.09
C GLY A 121 8.84 -5.92 8.03
N ARG A 122 7.80 -6.74 8.27
CA ARG A 122 7.36 -7.82 7.38
C ARG A 122 6.11 -7.51 6.57
N ALA A 123 5.53 -6.32 6.70
CA ALA A 123 4.27 -5.96 6.05
C ALA A 123 4.30 -6.16 4.52
N HIS A 124 5.36 -5.71 3.85
CA HIS A 124 5.51 -5.90 2.40
C HIS A 124 5.62 -7.39 2.02
N ALA A 125 6.40 -8.17 2.77
CA ALA A 125 6.56 -9.61 2.52
C ALA A 125 5.25 -10.36 2.70
N LEU A 126 4.49 -10.05 3.76
CA LEU A 126 3.20 -10.65 4.02
C LEU A 126 2.18 -10.26 2.94
N THR A 127 2.08 -8.99 2.58
CA THR A 127 1.16 -8.53 1.53
C THR A 127 1.44 -9.23 0.19
N GLU A 128 2.70 -9.37 -0.22
CA GLU A 128 3.09 -10.12 -1.41
C GLU A 128 2.71 -11.60 -1.30
N ARG A 129 2.91 -12.23 -0.13
CA ARG A 129 2.52 -13.63 0.11
C ARG A 129 1.02 -13.84 0.01
N LEU A 130 0.23 -12.92 0.61
CA LEU A 130 -1.23 -12.96 0.55
C LEU A 130 -1.76 -12.77 -0.88
N TYR A 131 -1.22 -11.81 -1.63
CA TYR A 131 -1.58 -11.63 -3.03
C TYR A 131 -1.28 -12.88 -3.87
N ARG A 132 -0.10 -13.48 -3.69
CA ARG A 132 0.27 -14.71 -4.40
C ARG A 132 -0.66 -15.87 -4.04
N ALA A 133 -0.93 -16.08 -2.75
CA ALA A 133 -1.85 -17.10 -2.29
C ALA A 133 -3.22 -16.95 -2.96
N TYR A 134 -3.76 -15.74 -2.92
CA TYR A 134 -5.09 -15.45 -3.40
C TYR A 134 -5.20 -15.49 -4.94
N PHE A 135 -4.33 -14.75 -5.64
CA PHE A 135 -4.45 -14.57 -7.09
C PHE A 135 -3.82 -15.67 -7.92
N CYS A 136 -2.92 -16.50 -7.36
CA CYS A 136 -2.15 -17.48 -8.13
C CYS A 136 -2.28 -18.91 -7.62
N GLU A 137 -2.69 -19.13 -6.36
CA GLU A 137 -2.64 -20.42 -5.70
C GLU A 137 -4.01 -20.88 -5.19
N HIS A 138 -5.08 -20.12 -5.42
CA HIS A 138 -6.43 -20.35 -4.88
C HIS A 138 -6.49 -20.48 -3.36
N GLY A 139 -5.53 -19.87 -2.65
CA GLY A 139 -5.50 -19.83 -1.18
C GLY A 139 -6.61 -18.95 -0.63
N SER A 140 -7.23 -19.39 0.46
CA SER A 140 -8.29 -18.65 1.12
C SER A 140 -7.72 -17.58 2.07
N LEU A 141 -8.09 -16.31 1.87
CA LEU A 141 -7.84 -15.25 2.85
C LEU A 141 -8.90 -15.19 3.96
N PHE A 142 -9.86 -16.12 3.93
CA PHE A 142 -11.00 -16.17 4.83
C PHE A 142 -10.98 -17.40 5.75
N ASP A 143 -10.07 -18.34 5.51
CA ASP A 143 -9.78 -19.45 6.40
C ASP A 143 -8.61 -19.09 7.32
N HIS A 144 -8.84 -19.12 8.63
CA HIS A 144 -7.84 -18.71 9.62
C HIS A 144 -6.60 -19.63 9.64
N ALA A 145 -6.74 -20.91 9.29
CA ALA A 145 -5.60 -21.83 9.26
C ALA A 145 -4.68 -21.52 8.07
N GLU A 146 -5.26 -21.35 6.87
CA GLU A 146 -4.51 -20.95 5.68
C GLU A 146 -3.87 -19.57 5.85
N LEU A 147 -4.65 -18.59 6.38
CA LEU A 147 -4.16 -17.25 6.63
C LEU A 147 -2.97 -17.23 7.62
N ALA A 148 -3.03 -18.10 8.65
CA ALA A 148 -1.91 -18.27 9.58
C ALA A 148 -0.69 -18.90 8.90
N ASP A 149 -0.88 -19.87 8.02
CA ASP A 149 0.22 -20.48 7.27
C ASP A 149 0.90 -19.46 6.35
N PHE A 150 0.15 -18.64 5.62
CA PHE A 150 0.71 -17.59 4.78
C PHE A 150 1.48 -16.53 5.58
N ALA A 151 1.00 -16.19 6.79
CA ALA A 151 1.68 -15.25 7.66
C ALA A 151 3.01 -15.83 8.19
N VAL A 152 3.03 -17.13 8.54
CA VAL A 152 4.26 -17.83 8.94
C VAL A 152 5.25 -17.93 7.77
N ASP A 153 4.78 -18.23 6.56
CA ASP A 153 5.62 -18.22 5.34
C ASP A 153 6.28 -16.86 5.11
N ALA A 154 5.61 -15.77 5.48
CA ALA A 154 6.15 -14.42 5.40
C ALA A 154 7.09 -14.06 6.58
N GLY A 155 7.27 -14.98 7.53
CA GLY A 155 8.20 -14.87 8.65
C GLY A 155 7.62 -14.29 9.93
N LEU A 156 6.29 -14.35 10.13
CA LEU A 156 5.66 -14.02 11.39
C LEU A 156 5.66 -15.24 12.36
N GLU A 157 5.68 -14.97 13.65
CA GLU A 157 5.56 -16.01 14.66
C GLU A 157 4.11 -16.52 14.74
N ARG A 158 3.93 -17.86 14.63
CA ARG A 158 2.60 -18.49 14.62
C ARG A 158 1.75 -18.12 15.83
N SER A 159 2.34 -18.12 17.02
CA SER A 159 1.61 -17.79 18.26
C SER A 159 1.06 -16.34 18.25
N ALA A 160 1.80 -15.39 17.68
CA ALA A 160 1.37 -14.00 17.54
C ALA A 160 0.24 -13.88 16.50
N VAL A 161 0.37 -14.56 15.36
CA VAL A 161 -0.67 -14.61 14.32
C VAL A 161 -1.97 -15.17 14.88
N GLU A 162 -1.92 -16.33 15.53
CA GLU A 162 -3.10 -16.94 16.13
C GLU A 162 -3.72 -16.09 17.24
N ALA A 163 -2.92 -15.36 18.02
CA ALA A 163 -3.43 -14.43 19.02
C ALA A 163 -4.23 -13.29 18.38
N VAL A 164 -3.74 -12.73 17.26
CA VAL A 164 -4.48 -11.72 16.50
C VAL A 164 -5.78 -12.30 15.96
N LEU A 165 -5.75 -13.47 15.32
CA LEU A 165 -6.95 -14.08 14.72
C LEU A 165 -8.02 -14.46 15.76
N ARG A 166 -7.64 -14.72 17.01
CA ARG A 166 -8.56 -15.01 18.13
C ARG A 166 -9.06 -13.78 18.89
N SER A 167 -8.64 -12.59 18.52
CA SER A 167 -8.97 -11.32 19.21
C SER A 167 -9.44 -10.27 18.23
N ASP A 168 -9.67 -9.04 18.70
CA ASP A 168 -9.91 -7.87 17.87
C ASP A 168 -8.65 -6.98 17.70
N ALA A 169 -7.47 -7.48 18.05
CA ALA A 169 -6.22 -6.72 17.90
C ALA A 169 -6.04 -6.19 16.49
N TYR A 170 -5.55 -4.95 16.35
CA TYR A 170 -5.33 -4.24 15.10
C TYR A 170 -6.59 -3.86 14.30
N ARG A 171 -7.80 -4.05 14.83
CA ARG A 171 -9.04 -3.63 14.16
C ARG A 171 -9.08 -2.11 14.03
N ASP A 172 -8.81 -1.41 15.11
CA ASP A 172 -8.87 0.05 15.16
C ASP A 172 -7.85 0.69 14.19
N GLU A 173 -6.67 0.08 14.03
CA GLU A 173 -5.65 0.53 13.07
C GLU A 173 -6.09 0.33 11.62
N VAL A 174 -6.78 -0.77 11.33
CA VAL A 174 -7.39 -1.01 10.01
C VAL A 174 -8.50 0.01 9.73
N ASP A 175 -9.38 0.24 10.69
CA ASP A 175 -10.48 1.20 10.56
C ASP A 175 -9.94 2.63 10.41
N ALA A 176 -8.88 3.00 11.14
CA ALA A 176 -8.21 4.29 11.01
C ALA A 176 -7.62 4.53 9.61
N ASP A 177 -7.02 3.50 8.98
CA ASP A 177 -6.55 3.62 7.60
C ASP A 177 -7.69 3.90 6.62
N ILE A 178 -8.84 3.22 6.79
CA ILE A 178 -10.03 3.40 5.95
C ILE A 178 -10.62 4.81 6.13
N GLU A 179 -10.73 5.26 7.38
CA GLU A 179 -11.19 6.62 7.69
C GLU A 179 -10.27 7.68 7.07
N ARG A 180 -8.96 7.47 7.15
CA ARG A 180 -7.97 8.36 6.54
C ARG A 180 -8.13 8.40 5.01
N ALA A 181 -8.36 7.26 4.34
CA ALA A 181 -8.67 7.25 2.91
C ALA A 181 -9.89 8.12 2.58
N ALA A 182 -10.97 7.99 3.37
CA ALA A 182 -12.18 8.77 3.18
C ALA A 182 -11.95 10.28 3.38
N GLN A 183 -11.17 10.66 4.41
CA GLN A 183 -10.84 12.05 4.71
C GLN A 183 -10.07 12.75 3.59
N ILE A 184 -9.20 12.02 2.88
CA ILE A 184 -8.45 12.54 1.72
C ILE A 184 -9.21 12.38 0.39
N GLY A 185 -10.48 11.98 0.43
CA GLY A 185 -11.35 11.84 -0.75
C GLY A 185 -11.14 10.55 -1.54
N GLY A 186 -10.44 9.56 -0.98
CA GLY A 186 -10.28 8.22 -1.57
C GLY A 186 -11.61 7.48 -1.62
N ARG A 187 -12.01 7.04 -2.81
CA ARG A 187 -13.30 6.34 -3.04
C ARG A 187 -13.12 4.91 -3.55
N GLY A 188 -11.89 4.42 -3.55
CA GLY A 188 -11.54 3.09 -4.03
C GLY A 188 -10.04 2.89 -4.07
N VAL A 189 -9.64 1.69 -4.42
CA VAL A 189 -8.24 1.24 -4.42
C VAL A 189 -7.84 0.63 -5.76
N PRO A 190 -6.52 0.62 -6.09
CA PRO A 190 -5.44 1.18 -5.29
C PRO A 190 -5.46 2.70 -5.27
N LEU A 191 -5.01 3.28 -4.17
CA LEU A 191 -4.79 4.72 -4.03
C LEU A 191 -3.37 4.93 -3.49
N PHE A 192 -2.60 5.77 -4.17
CA PHE A 192 -1.22 6.11 -3.80
C PHE A 192 -1.17 7.59 -3.43
N VAL A 193 -0.55 7.91 -2.29
CA VAL A 193 -0.40 9.30 -1.84
C VAL A 193 1.08 9.59 -1.58
N PHE A 194 1.61 10.56 -2.28
CA PHE A 194 3.02 10.94 -2.28
C PHE A 194 3.21 12.19 -1.43
N GLY A 195 3.98 12.05 -0.35
CA GLY A 195 4.31 13.14 0.57
C GLY A 195 3.09 13.83 1.20
N GLY A 196 1.94 13.15 1.25
CA GLY A 196 0.68 13.70 1.75
C GLY A 196 0.06 14.80 0.87
N ARG A 197 0.57 15.01 -0.37
CA ARG A 197 0.18 16.12 -1.26
C ARG A 197 -0.41 15.69 -2.59
N TYR A 198 0.15 14.66 -3.20
CA TYR A 198 -0.25 14.20 -4.54
C TYR A 198 -0.88 12.82 -4.44
N ALA A 199 -2.00 12.63 -5.12
CA ALA A 199 -2.69 11.35 -5.13
C ALA A 199 -2.76 10.79 -6.56
N VAL A 200 -2.47 9.49 -6.70
CA VAL A 200 -2.68 8.72 -7.93
C VAL A 200 -3.69 7.62 -7.62
N SER A 201 -4.81 7.63 -8.31
CA SER A 201 -5.87 6.63 -8.14
C SER A 201 -5.82 5.59 -9.25
N GLY A 202 -6.00 4.33 -8.87
CA GLY A 202 -6.00 3.19 -9.78
C GLY A 202 -4.60 2.71 -10.16
N ALA A 203 -4.57 1.59 -10.87
CA ALA A 203 -3.33 0.98 -11.37
C ALA A 203 -2.85 1.71 -12.64
N GLN A 204 -2.39 2.95 -12.48
CA GLN A 204 -1.87 3.77 -13.57
C GLN A 204 -0.59 3.16 -14.16
N PRO A 205 -0.19 3.53 -15.40
CA PRO A 205 1.11 3.17 -15.97
C PRO A 205 2.29 3.67 -15.11
N ALA A 206 3.46 3.03 -15.22
CA ALA A 206 4.64 3.33 -14.40
C ALA A 206 5.14 4.78 -14.57
N ASP A 207 5.01 5.36 -15.76
CA ASP A 207 5.38 6.76 -16.04
C ASP A 207 4.56 7.78 -15.25
N VAL A 208 3.30 7.49 -14.95
CA VAL A 208 2.46 8.34 -14.08
C VAL A 208 2.98 8.31 -12.64
N PHE A 209 3.37 7.15 -12.13
CA PHE A 209 3.99 7.03 -10.82
C PHE A 209 5.37 7.70 -10.76
N ALA A 210 6.17 7.58 -11.81
CA ALA A 210 7.45 8.27 -11.93
C ALA A 210 7.28 9.80 -11.85
N GLN A 211 6.32 10.36 -12.58
CA GLN A 211 6.00 11.79 -12.53
C GLN A 211 5.55 12.22 -11.12
N ALA A 212 4.73 11.40 -10.44
CA ALA A 212 4.27 11.71 -9.08
C ALA A 212 5.43 11.66 -8.07
N LEU A 213 6.35 10.70 -8.18
CA LEU A 213 7.57 10.62 -7.37
C LEU A 213 8.45 11.86 -7.57
N ASP A 214 8.74 12.22 -8.83
CA ASP A 214 9.54 13.38 -9.18
C ASP A 214 8.92 14.69 -8.67
N GLN A 215 7.60 14.85 -8.81
CA GLN A 215 6.91 16.05 -8.38
C GLN A 215 6.90 16.16 -6.85
N ALA A 216 6.55 15.06 -6.16
CA ALA A 216 6.52 15.03 -4.69
C ALA A 216 7.91 15.27 -4.10
N TRP A 217 8.94 14.74 -4.75
CA TRP A 217 10.33 14.95 -4.35
C TRP A 217 10.74 16.42 -4.46
N ARG A 218 10.49 17.06 -5.60
CA ARG A 218 10.82 18.48 -5.82
C ARG A 218 10.12 19.41 -4.82
N ASP A 219 8.88 19.10 -4.44
CA ASP A 219 8.06 19.98 -3.61
C ASP A 219 8.14 19.65 -2.11
N GLY A 220 8.61 18.46 -1.75
CA GLY A 220 8.62 17.97 -0.36
C GLY A 220 10.01 17.90 0.26
N VAL A 221 11.03 17.71 -0.55
CA VAL A 221 12.42 17.65 -0.12
C VAL A 221 13.07 18.98 -0.42
N VAL A 222 12.84 19.97 0.44
CA VAL A 222 13.69 21.16 0.47
C VAL A 222 15.04 20.67 1.01
N GLU A 223 16.01 20.42 0.11
CA GLU A 223 17.41 20.41 0.54
C GLU A 223 17.65 21.77 1.20
N PRO A 224 18.22 21.81 2.43
CA PRO A 224 18.68 23.08 2.94
C PRO A 224 19.64 23.62 1.86
N ALA A 225 19.26 24.70 1.20
CA ALA A 225 20.14 25.41 0.29
C ALA A 225 21.46 25.55 1.05
N GLY A 226 22.55 24.99 0.50
CA GLY A 226 23.89 25.19 1.03
C GLY A 226 24.22 26.66 0.88
N GLY A 227 23.64 27.46 1.74
CA GLY A 227 23.92 28.85 1.97
C GLY A 227 24.74 28.91 3.24
N ASP A 228 25.94 29.42 3.14
CA ASP A 228 26.75 29.82 4.28
C ASP A 228 25.86 30.45 5.34
N ALA A 229 25.66 29.74 6.44
CA ALA A 229 25.02 30.31 7.62
C ALA A 229 25.95 31.43 8.08
N ALA A 230 25.60 32.66 7.72
CA ALA A 230 26.21 33.83 8.33
C ALA A 230 26.02 33.66 9.84
N ALA A 231 27.11 33.39 10.52
CA ALA A 231 27.15 33.30 11.96
C ALA A 231 26.64 34.62 12.52
N CYS A 232 25.50 34.61 13.17
CA CYS A 232 25.06 35.74 13.99
C CYS A 232 26.10 35.94 15.09
N GLY A 233 26.77 37.09 15.09
CA GLY A 233 27.66 37.49 16.14
C GLY A 233 26.88 37.83 17.43
N PRO A 234 27.63 38.05 18.55
CA PRO A 234 27.00 38.26 19.87
C PRO A 234 26.10 39.51 19.97
N ASP A 235 25.98 40.32 18.92
CA ASP A 235 25.26 41.62 18.93
C ASP A 235 23.90 41.61 18.17
N GLY A 236 23.35 40.45 17.82
CA GLY A 236 21.99 40.34 17.26
C GLY A 236 21.90 40.48 15.74
N CYS A 237 20.91 39.85 15.13
CA CYS A 237 20.53 39.97 13.70
C CYS A 237 19.60 41.17 13.50
N GLU A 238 20.03 42.16 12.69
CA GLU A 238 19.11 43.20 12.20
C GLU A 238 18.17 42.64 11.12
N LEU A 239 16.85 42.81 11.31
CA LEU A 239 15.85 42.51 10.31
C LEU A 239 15.81 43.63 9.25
N PRO A 240 15.82 43.35 7.94
CA PRO A 240 15.66 44.40 6.93
C PRO A 240 14.28 45.05 7.04
N GLY A 241 14.29 46.40 7.20
CA GLY A 241 13.13 47.22 7.34
C GLY A 241 12.22 47.19 6.10
N ARG A 242 10.90 47.16 6.35
CA ARG A 242 9.88 47.40 5.33
C ARG A 242 10.02 48.82 4.77
N ALA A 243 10.09 48.97 3.47
CA ALA A 243 9.73 50.15 2.71
C ALA A 243 8.44 49.90 1.94
#